data_a51ddfe2dd6ff604312e4966217f4a1c
#
_entry.id   a51ddfe2dd6ff604312e4966217f4a1c
#
_cell.length_a   1.000
_cell.length_b   1.000
_cell.length_c   1.000
_cell.angle_alpha   90.00
_cell.angle_beta   90.00
_cell.angle_gamma   90.00
#
_symmetry.space_group_name_H-M   'P 1'
#
loop_
_entity.id
_entity.type
_entity.pdbx_description
1 polymer ?
#
loop_
_entity_poly.entity_id
_entity_poly.type
_entity_poly.pdbx_seq_one_letter_code
_entity_poly.pdbx_strand_id
1 'polypeptide(L)'
;MSDTFDVTRFVNRNGIISWRISGWLHGLRYRKNFKSRQEAGAEKAVLEAKSAQAAAGLRSASTFLTDEQLREAEGAFRRLNDSPKSLTFFVDFGLANYRAPDLELPLPAAVAEYIQHKTREYDQNLLSISQLAHIRRHLAVLTKTFPSVLVSQLTVRQLTEHCRRGSAKPKSFNNRRGILHTFFRFGFQHDWVVANPIEKIPHHRIAHRRGSAKTLSAVQASKLMHHVERVDGGSLVPFFALALFAGIRPCVRHGEILKLQADHVRLDTGVILIEPEVSKVRMKRNVTIQPNLAAWLTAYPLDRFPIIPKNLQHTRAAVAKAFDLSHDIMRHTFISMHVAKYRSMGEAALQAGNSESIIRKHYLDLKTPAEAEQFFGILPTPVTVAATATITPTETSPLPIAA
;
A
#
# COMPACT_ATOMS: atom_id res chain seq x y z
N MET A 1 66.83 -14.15 -4.21
CA MET A 1 68.19 -13.57 -3.90
C MET A 1 67.95 -12.08 -3.69
N SER A 2 68.41 -11.52 -2.57
CA SER A 2 68.26 -10.07 -2.34
C SER A 2 69.23 -9.32 -3.25
N ASP A 3 68.75 -8.32 -3.96
CA ASP A 3 69.55 -7.44 -4.77
C ASP A 3 70.49 -6.62 -3.86
N THR A 4 71.80 -6.89 -3.94
CA THR A 4 72.82 -6.22 -3.14
C THR A 4 73.77 -5.44 -4.04
N PHE A 5 74.11 -4.21 -3.65
CA PHE A 5 74.99 -3.33 -4.40
C PHE A 5 76.17 -2.90 -3.56
N ASP A 6 77.41 -3.06 -4.13
CA ASP A 6 78.66 -2.66 -3.48
C ASP A 6 79.32 -1.52 -4.25
N VAL A 7 79.89 -0.56 -3.52
CA VAL A 7 80.68 0.54 -4.08
C VAL A 7 82.12 0.25 -3.76
N THR A 8 82.93 -0.02 -4.80
CA THR A 8 84.36 -0.32 -4.68
C THR A 8 85.19 0.73 -5.40
N ARG A 9 86.38 1.03 -4.82
CA ARG A 9 87.39 1.87 -5.50
C ARG A 9 88.00 1.05 -6.62
N PHE A 10 88.08 1.61 -7.83
CA PHE A 10 88.63 0.95 -9.01
C PHE A 10 89.65 1.88 -9.67
N VAL A 11 90.84 1.36 -9.97
CA VAL A 11 91.87 2.08 -10.67
C VAL A 11 91.84 1.69 -12.14
N ASN A 12 91.60 2.66 -13.01
CA ASN A 12 91.52 2.43 -14.45
C ASN A 12 92.93 2.16 -15.02
N ARG A 13 93.02 1.62 -16.23
CA ARG A 13 94.29 1.29 -16.88
C ARG A 13 95.19 2.54 -17.06
N ASN A 14 94.65 3.75 -17.09
CA ASN A 14 95.31 5.03 -17.17
C ASN A 14 95.68 5.67 -15.82
N GLY A 15 95.58 4.90 -14.71
CA GLY A 15 95.86 5.34 -13.37
C GLY A 15 94.81 6.22 -12.69
N ILE A 16 93.72 6.55 -13.38
CA ILE A 16 92.66 7.40 -12.82
C ILE A 16 91.79 6.57 -11.90
N ILE A 17 91.57 7.07 -10.69
CA ILE A 17 90.70 6.47 -9.70
C ILE A 17 89.21 6.70 -10.05
N SER A 18 88.44 5.68 -10.13
CA SER A 18 86.93 5.74 -10.24
C SER A 18 86.29 4.89 -9.17
N TRP A 19 85.04 5.15 -8.97
CA TRP A 19 84.22 4.38 -8.00
C TRP A 19 83.25 3.55 -8.76
N ARG A 20 83.27 2.24 -8.56
CA ARG A 20 82.43 1.24 -9.27
C ARG A 20 81.29 0.76 -8.37
N ILE A 21 80.06 0.83 -8.87
CA ILE A 21 78.94 0.07 -8.32
C ILE A 21 78.90 -1.26 -9.04
N SER A 22 78.82 -2.34 -8.28
CA SER A 22 78.54 -3.68 -8.79
C SER A 22 77.51 -4.37 -7.94
N GLY A 23 76.60 -5.12 -8.57
CA GLY A 23 75.52 -5.84 -7.89
C GLY A 23 74.57 -6.52 -8.87
N TRP A 24 73.45 -6.90 -8.38
CA TRP A 24 72.39 -7.51 -9.16
C TRP A 24 71.12 -6.67 -9.01
N LEU A 25 70.43 -6.41 -10.11
CA LEU A 25 69.09 -5.74 -10.11
C LEU A 25 68.13 -6.62 -10.90
N HIS A 26 67.13 -7.15 -10.25
CA HIS A 26 66.12 -8.06 -10.85
C HIS A 26 66.75 -9.22 -11.63
N GLY A 27 67.78 -9.83 -11.09
CA GLY A 27 68.50 -10.97 -11.69
C GLY A 27 69.48 -10.59 -12.80
N LEU A 28 69.60 -9.34 -13.13
CA LEU A 28 70.56 -8.83 -14.10
C LEU A 28 71.76 -8.20 -13.41
N ARG A 29 72.99 -8.49 -13.92
CA ARG A 29 74.21 -7.94 -13.37
C ARG A 29 74.31 -6.46 -13.70
N TYR A 30 74.39 -5.59 -12.69
CA TYR A 30 74.62 -4.17 -12.80
C TYR A 30 76.06 -3.82 -12.51
N ARG A 31 76.68 -3.04 -13.36
CA ARG A 31 78.04 -2.52 -13.17
C ARG A 31 78.20 -1.13 -13.84
N LYS A 32 78.56 -0.08 -13.04
CA LYS A 32 78.73 1.27 -13.54
C LYS A 32 79.85 1.96 -12.76
N ASN A 33 80.70 2.78 -13.47
CA ASN A 33 81.79 3.52 -12.86
C ASN A 33 81.39 5.00 -12.75
N PHE A 34 81.79 5.63 -11.63
CA PHE A 34 81.52 7.04 -11.32
C PHE A 34 82.85 7.76 -11.01
N LYS A 35 82.91 9.11 -11.21
CA LYS A 35 84.07 9.91 -10.95
C LYS A 35 84.31 10.17 -9.46
N SER A 36 83.24 10.21 -8.67
CA SER A 36 83.33 10.44 -7.22
C SER A 36 82.65 9.33 -6.42
N ARG A 37 83.03 9.16 -5.15
CA ARG A 37 82.40 8.26 -4.21
C ARG A 37 80.95 8.67 -3.89
N GLN A 38 80.76 9.99 -3.89
CA GLN A 38 79.42 10.57 -3.59
C GLN A 38 78.42 10.26 -4.70
N GLU A 39 78.78 10.38 -5.97
CA GLU A 39 77.91 10.00 -7.11
C GLU A 39 77.61 8.48 -7.09
N ALA A 40 78.63 7.68 -6.83
CA ALA A 40 78.41 6.21 -6.69
C ALA A 40 77.47 5.89 -5.52
N GLY A 41 77.62 6.58 -4.39
CA GLY A 41 76.71 6.41 -3.23
C GLY A 41 75.26 6.82 -3.51
N ALA A 42 75.05 7.90 -4.21
CA ALA A 42 73.73 8.37 -4.62
C ALA A 42 73.05 7.35 -5.56
N GLU A 43 73.76 6.85 -6.57
CA GLU A 43 73.24 5.85 -7.49
C GLU A 43 72.91 4.50 -6.76
N LYS A 44 73.81 4.09 -5.81
CA LYS A 44 73.54 2.94 -4.97
C LYS A 44 72.21 3.07 -4.22
N ALA A 45 71.96 4.20 -3.58
CA ALA A 45 70.73 4.46 -2.86
C ALA A 45 69.49 4.39 -3.78
N VAL A 46 69.59 4.92 -5.02
CA VAL A 46 68.50 4.80 -6.02
C VAL A 46 68.27 3.36 -6.42
N LEU A 47 69.29 2.53 -6.61
CA LEU A 47 69.17 1.11 -6.98
C LEU A 47 68.58 0.28 -5.83
N GLU A 48 68.99 0.55 -4.59
CA GLU A 48 68.45 -0.13 -3.39
C GLU A 48 66.98 0.28 -3.19
N ALA A 49 66.61 1.53 -3.39
CA ALA A 49 65.22 1.98 -3.35
C ALA A 49 64.36 1.28 -4.41
N LYS A 50 64.86 1.19 -5.66
CA LYS A 50 64.17 0.47 -6.75
C LYS A 50 63.98 -1.02 -6.46
N SER A 51 65.03 -1.66 -5.91
CA SER A 51 64.93 -3.09 -5.50
C SER A 51 63.92 -3.27 -4.37
N ALA A 52 63.97 -2.43 -3.34
CA ALA A 52 62.99 -2.46 -2.24
C ALA A 52 61.56 -2.24 -2.71
N GLN A 53 61.33 -1.30 -3.61
CA GLN A 53 60.00 -1.05 -4.21
C GLN A 53 59.49 -2.27 -5.00
N ALA A 54 60.38 -2.90 -5.80
CA ALA A 54 60.03 -4.10 -6.55
C ALA A 54 59.74 -5.29 -5.62
N ALA A 55 60.49 -5.46 -4.55
CA ALA A 55 60.27 -6.51 -3.55
C ALA A 55 58.93 -6.30 -2.80
N ALA A 56 58.51 -5.05 -2.61
CA ALA A 56 57.21 -4.72 -2.03
C ALA A 56 56.07 -4.77 -3.05
N GLY A 57 56.29 -5.20 -4.30
CA GLY A 57 55.25 -5.20 -5.36
C GLY A 57 54.86 -3.82 -5.86
N LEU A 58 55.58 -2.78 -5.44
CA LEU A 58 55.31 -1.39 -5.85
C LEU A 58 55.94 -1.08 -7.21
N ARG A 59 55.20 -0.43 -8.09
CA ARG A 59 55.69 0.06 -9.39
C ARG A 59 55.82 1.59 -9.36
N SER A 60 56.99 2.09 -9.71
CA SER A 60 57.15 3.52 -9.95
C SER A 60 56.59 3.89 -11.33
N ALA A 61 55.63 4.79 -11.38
CA ALA A 61 55.08 5.33 -12.62
C ALA A 61 54.99 6.86 -12.53
N SER A 62 55.34 7.54 -13.61
CA SER A 62 55.05 8.96 -13.74
C SER A 62 53.58 9.13 -14.12
N THR A 63 52.86 9.94 -13.37
CA THR A 63 51.42 10.16 -13.58
C THR A 63 51.07 11.63 -13.35
N PHE A 64 50.01 12.09 -13.99
CA PHE A 64 49.44 13.44 -13.75
C PHE A 64 48.37 13.42 -12.63
N LEU A 65 48.06 12.25 -12.04
CA LEU A 65 47.10 12.14 -10.95
C LEU A 65 47.70 12.70 -9.65
N THR A 66 46.85 13.34 -8.87
CA THR A 66 47.20 13.75 -7.50
C THR A 66 47.28 12.52 -6.58
N ASP A 67 47.91 12.64 -5.42
CA ASP A 67 47.99 11.56 -4.43
C ASP A 67 46.60 11.09 -3.96
N GLU A 68 45.61 12.00 -3.95
CA GLU A 68 44.22 11.67 -3.61
C GLU A 68 43.58 10.85 -4.72
N GLN A 69 43.73 11.25 -5.97
CA GLN A 69 43.24 10.51 -7.14
C GLN A 69 43.88 9.13 -7.27
N LEU A 70 45.17 9.02 -6.95
CA LEU A 70 45.85 7.70 -6.91
C LEU A 70 45.26 6.79 -5.86
N ARG A 71 45.01 7.27 -4.64
CA ARG A 71 44.37 6.48 -3.57
C ARG A 71 42.96 6.07 -3.92
N GLU A 72 42.20 6.94 -4.57
CA GLU A 72 40.86 6.64 -5.07
C GLU A 72 40.88 5.54 -6.15
N ALA A 73 41.78 5.68 -7.13
CA ALA A 73 41.97 4.68 -8.19
C ALA A 73 42.37 3.32 -7.63
N GLU A 74 43.34 3.26 -6.70
CA GLU A 74 43.73 2.01 -6.03
C GLU A 74 42.55 1.39 -5.24
N GLY A 75 41.78 2.20 -4.54
CA GLY A 75 40.57 1.78 -3.83
C GLY A 75 39.52 1.21 -4.78
N ALA A 76 39.34 1.81 -5.95
CA ALA A 76 38.43 1.31 -6.99
C ALA A 76 38.91 -0.03 -7.55
N PHE A 77 40.18 -0.17 -7.89
CA PHE A 77 40.76 -1.43 -8.37
C PHE A 77 40.69 -2.56 -7.35
N ARG A 78 40.93 -2.27 -6.05
CA ARG A 78 40.74 -3.30 -4.99
C ARG A 78 39.31 -3.80 -4.92
N ARG A 79 38.30 -2.94 -5.10
CA ARG A 79 36.87 -3.33 -5.14
C ARG A 79 36.52 -4.17 -6.36
N LEU A 80 37.26 -3.98 -7.45
CA LEU A 80 37.01 -4.65 -8.74
C LEU A 80 37.81 -5.96 -8.89
N ASN A 81 38.59 -6.38 -7.89
CA ASN A 81 39.56 -7.49 -7.98
C ASN A 81 38.97 -8.76 -8.60
N ASP A 82 37.70 -9.10 -8.32
CA ASP A 82 37.02 -10.29 -8.83
C ASP A 82 35.97 -9.95 -9.92
N SER A 83 35.95 -8.72 -10.41
CA SER A 83 34.98 -8.32 -11.42
C SER A 83 35.41 -8.71 -12.83
N PRO A 84 34.53 -9.32 -13.67
CA PRO A 84 34.84 -9.60 -15.06
C PRO A 84 34.88 -8.36 -15.96
N LYS A 85 34.51 -7.18 -15.43
CA LYS A 85 34.45 -5.90 -16.16
C LYS A 85 35.52 -4.94 -15.65
N SER A 86 36.03 -4.11 -16.55
CA SER A 86 37.04 -3.09 -16.26
C SER A 86 36.50 -1.90 -15.46
N LEU A 87 37.38 -1.15 -14.80
CA LEU A 87 37.03 0.12 -14.17
C LEU A 87 36.39 1.10 -15.16
N THR A 88 36.95 1.19 -16.37
CA THR A 88 36.41 2.04 -17.45
C THR A 88 34.95 1.67 -17.76
N PHE A 89 34.64 0.38 -17.86
CA PHE A 89 33.25 -0.05 -18.07
C PHE A 89 32.30 0.49 -16.99
N PHE A 90 32.69 0.44 -15.71
CA PHE A 90 31.86 0.94 -14.62
C PHE A 90 31.78 2.45 -14.61
N VAL A 91 32.84 3.16 -14.98
CA VAL A 91 32.84 4.63 -15.12
C VAL A 91 31.89 5.03 -16.26
N ASP A 92 32.02 4.42 -17.44
CA ASP A 92 31.17 4.73 -18.60
C ASP A 92 29.70 4.40 -18.30
N PHE A 93 29.45 3.26 -17.65
CA PHE A 93 28.10 2.90 -17.20
C PHE A 93 27.55 3.90 -16.19
N GLY A 94 28.37 4.33 -15.22
CA GLY A 94 27.98 5.33 -14.23
C GLY A 94 27.64 6.67 -14.90
N LEU A 95 28.51 7.17 -15.77
CA LEU A 95 28.29 8.44 -16.50
C LEU A 95 27.06 8.41 -17.39
N ALA A 96 26.78 7.28 -18.03
CA ALA A 96 25.64 7.12 -18.92
C ALA A 96 24.29 6.98 -18.17
N ASN A 97 24.31 6.38 -16.97
CA ASN A 97 23.09 6.01 -16.26
C ASN A 97 22.84 6.81 -14.97
N TYR A 98 23.88 7.46 -14.40
CA TYR A 98 23.71 8.27 -13.20
C TYR A 98 23.01 9.58 -13.55
N ARG A 99 21.89 9.82 -12.88
CA ARG A 99 21.22 11.13 -12.86
C ARG A 99 21.27 11.66 -11.43
N ALA A 100 21.78 12.87 -11.28
CA ALA A 100 21.76 13.53 -9.98
C ALA A 100 20.30 13.73 -9.54
N PRO A 101 19.93 13.33 -8.31
CA PRO A 101 18.58 13.59 -7.80
C PRO A 101 18.34 15.10 -7.66
N ASP A 102 17.12 15.56 -7.94
CA ASP A 102 16.68 16.91 -7.59
C ASP A 102 16.46 17.01 -6.06
N LEU A 103 17.57 17.17 -5.35
CA LEU A 103 17.57 17.22 -3.88
C LEU A 103 17.03 18.54 -3.31
N GLU A 104 16.75 19.53 -4.15
CA GLU A 104 16.27 20.86 -3.74
C GLU A 104 14.74 21.01 -3.85
N LEU A 105 14.03 19.96 -4.25
CA LEU A 105 12.58 20.02 -4.39
C LEU A 105 11.88 20.20 -3.02
N PRO A 106 11.13 21.30 -2.81
CA PRO A 106 10.36 21.48 -1.58
C PRO A 106 9.24 20.46 -1.41
N LEU A 107 9.01 19.97 -0.20
CA LEU A 107 7.97 18.98 0.09
C LEU A 107 6.58 19.41 -0.41
N PRO A 108 6.11 20.68 -0.26
CA PRO A 108 4.82 21.08 -0.79
C PRO A 108 4.69 20.90 -2.30
N ALA A 109 5.74 21.24 -3.07
CA ALA A 109 5.79 21.11 -4.52
C ALA A 109 5.75 19.62 -4.94
N ALA A 110 6.57 18.79 -4.31
CA ALA A 110 6.58 17.34 -4.54
C ALA A 110 5.22 16.70 -4.24
N VAL A 111 4.56 17.10 -3.13
CA VAL A 111 3.22 16.61 -2.80
C VAL A 111 2.20 17.05 -3.83
N ALA A 112 2.27 18.29 -4.34
CA ALA A 112 1.36 18.78 -5.36
C ALA A 112 1.50 17.98 -6.66
N GLU A 113 2.72 17.72 -7.12
CA GLU A 113 2.99 16.91 -8.31
C GLU A 113 2.50 15.46 -8.15
N TYR A 114 2.80 14.83 -7.02
CA TYR A 114 2.30 13.48 -6.75
C TYR A 114 0.78 13.41 -6.70
N ILE A 115 0.10 14.40 -6.11
CA ILE A 115 -1.36 14.47 -6.09
C ILE A 115 -1.92 14.65 -7.49
N GLN A 116 -1.27 15.44 -8.35
CA GLN A 116 -1.65 15.58 -9.76
C GLN A 116 -1.54 14.25 -10.50
N HIS A 117 -0.44 13.52 -10.29
CA HIS A 117 -0.27 12.16 -10.85
C HIS A 117 -1.40 11.22 -10.37
N LYS A 118 -1.70 11.20 -9.06
CA LYS A 118 -2.80 10.38 -8.51
C LYS A 118 -4.20 10.82 -8.97
N THR A 119 -4.36 12.08 -9.33
CA THR A 119 -5.62 12.58 -9.92
C THR A 119 -5.80 12.05 -11.34
N ARG A 120 -4.72 12.02 -12.14
CA ARG A 120 -4.76 11.37 -13.47
C ARG A 120 -5.10 9.88 -13.39
N GLU A 121 -4.53 9.16 -12.41
CA GLU A 121 -4.91 7.75 -12.16
C GLU A 121 -6.41 7.61 -11.81
N TYR A 122 -6.97 8.56 -11.05
CA TYR A 122 -8.39 8.58 -10.75
C TYR A 122 -9.22 8.83 -12.02
N ASP A 123 -8.86 9.81 -12.86
CA ASP A 123 -9.54 10.13 -14.11
C ASP A 123 -9.52 8.95 -15.10
N GLN A 124 -8.44 8.15 -15.05
CA GLN A 124 -8.30 6.91 -15.81
C GLN A 124 -9.00 5.70 -15.15
N ASN A 125 -9.77 5.90 -14.08
CA ASN A 125 -10.41 4.84 -13.33
C ASN A 125 -9.46 3.80 -12.69
N LEU A 126 -8.18 4.09 -12.54
CA LEU A 126 -7.19 3.22 -11.89
C LEU A 126 -7.20 3.37 -10.36
N LEU A 127 -7.69 4.49 -9.86
CA LEU A 127 -7.75 4.83 -8.42
C LEU A 127 -9.19 5.17 -8.02
N SER A 128 -9.62 4.77 -6.82
CA SER A 128 -10.94 5.18 -6.31
C SER A 128 -10.91 6.59 -5.71
N ILE A 129 -12.04 7.32 -5.77
CA ILE A 129 -12.17 8.64 -5.15
C ILE A 129 -11.85 8.64 -3.65
N SER A 130 -12.24 7.57 -2.95
CA SER A 130 -11.96 7.44 -1.51
C SER A 130 -10.48 7.27 -1.23
N GLN A 131 -9.75 6.57 -2.08
CA GLN A 131 -8.31 6.39 -1.95
C GLN A 131 -7.56 7.68 -2.28
N LEU A 132 -7.97 8.40 -3.33
CA LEU A 132 -7.42 9.71 -3.65
C LEU A 132 -7.61 10.70 -2.49
N ALA A 133 -8.83 10.77 -1.93
CA ALA A 133 -9.12 11.61 -0.76
C ALA A 133 -8.30 11.22 0.47
N HIS A 134 -8.06 9.93 0.66
CA HIS A 134 -7.22 9.41 1.74
C HIS A 134 -5.75 9.83 1.56
N ILE A 135 -5.19 9.70 0.36
CA ILE A 135 -3.83 10.13 0.02
C ILE A 135 -3.70 11.64 0.24
N ARG A 136 -4.61 12.45 -0.33
CA ARG A 136 -4.62 13.91 -0.17
C ARG A 136 -4.59 14.32 1.29
N ARG A 137 -5.48 13.76 2.11
CA ARG A 137 -5.57 14.08 3.54
C ARG A 137 -4.27 13.75 4.28
N HIS A 138 -3.66 12.60 4.01
CA HIS A 138 -2.43 12.19 4.71
C HIS A 138 -1.21 13.01 4.32
N LEU A 139 -1.07 13.33 3.03
CA LEU A 139 0.03 14.17 2.54
C LEU A 139 -0.15 15.64 2.94
N ALA A 140 -1.37 16.16 2.99
CA ALA A 140 -1.63 17.49 3.54
C ALA A 140 -1.18 17.63 5.00
N VAL A 141 -1.38 16.58 5.82
CA VAL A 141 -0.86 16.58 7.19
C VAL A 141 0.67 16.52 7.21
N LEU A 142 1.31 15.77 6.30
CA LEU A 142 2.77 15.74 6.19
C LEU A 142 3.31 17.13 5.84
N THR A 143 2.75 17.77 4.82
CA THR A 143 3.13 19.12 4.40
C THR A 143 2.93 20.16 5.52
N LYS A 144 1.81 20.07 6.25
CA LYS A 144 1.57 20.93 7.41
C LYS A 144 2.60 20.73 8.52
N THR A 145 3.08 19.50 8.71
CA THR A 145 4.09 19.19 9.73
C THR A 145 5.48 19.67 9.33
N PHE A 146 5.80 19.68 8.03
CA PHE A 146 7.12 20.02 7.47
C PHE A 146 7.00 21.02 6.31
N PRO A 147 6.56 22.27 6.56
CA PRO A 147 6.17 23.20 5.49
C PRO A 147 7.34 23.71 4.63
N SER A 148 8.55 23.75 5.21
CA SER A 148 9.74 24.35 4.58
C SER A 148 10.88 23.35 4.37
N VAL A 149 10.60 22.04 4.50
CA VAL A 149 11.62 20.99 4.38
C VAL A 149 11.70 20.50 2.94
N LEU A 150 12.90 20.24 2.43
CA LEU A 150 13.11 19.56 1.16
C LEU A 150 12.76 18.08 1.29
N VAL A 151 12.21 17.47 0.23
CA VAL A 151 11.84 16.05 0.25
C VAL A 151 13.02 15.16 0.62
N SER A 152 14.21 15.48 0.08
CA SER A 152 15.47 14.77 0.32
C SER A 152 15.96 14.83 1.77
N GLN A 153 15.56 15.86 2.52
CA GLN A 153 16.00 16.11 3.90
C GLN A 153 15.12 15.42 4.96
N LEU A 154 13.99 14.82 4.57
CA LEU A 154 13.12 14.13 5.50
C LEU A 154 13.78 12.85 6.01
N THR A 155 14.09 12.83 7.30
CA THR A 155 14.78 11.73 7.95
C THR A 155 13.83 10.57 8.29
N VAL A 156 14.37 9.36 8.36
CA VAL A 156 13.64 8.15 8.81
C VAL A 156 12.99 8.37 10.18
N ARG A 157 13.68 9.08 11.10
CA ARG A 157 13.15 9.40 12.43
C ARG A 157 11.90 10.27 12.35
N GLN A 158 11.95 11.39 11.62
CA GLN A 158 10.80 12.29 11.43
C GLN A 158 9.61 11.58 10.79
N LEU A 159 9.84 10.76 9.77
CA LEU A 159 8.81 9.98 9.09
C LEU A 159 8.20 8.90 10.00
N THR A 160 9.02 8.27 10.85
CA THR A 160 8.54 7.32 11.86
C THR A 160 7.64 7.99 12.89
N GLU A 161 8.05 9.15 13.41
CA GLU A 161 7.26 9.95 14.35
C GLU A 161 5.96 10.44 13.71
N HIS A 162 6.01 10.87 12.44
CA HIS A 162 4.81 11.23 11.68
C HIS A 162 3.84 10.04 11.54
N CYS A 163 4.31 8.83 11.33
CA CYS A 163 3.46 7.64 11.31
C CYS A 163 2.85 7.33 12.69
N ARG A 164 3.57 7.59 13.79
CA ARG A 164 3.13 7.37 15.18
C ARG A 164 2.18 8.43 15.71
N ARG A 165 2.11 9.62 15.09
CA ARG A 165 1.36 10.77 15.64
C ARG A 165 -0.04 10.40 16.15
N GLY A 166 -0.42 10.98 17.31
CA GLY A 166 -1.71 10.73 17.94
C GLY A 166 -1.87 9.30 18.45
N SER A 167 -0.80 8.70 19.00
CA SER A 167 -0.79 7.34 19.56
C SER A 167 -1.41 6.31 18.61
N ALA A 168 -1.00 6.33 17.35
CA ALA A 168 -1.58 5.50 16.30
C ALA A 168 -1.50 4.00 16.61
N LYS A 169 -2.64 3.32 16.54
CA LYS A 169 -2.69 1.85 16.58
C LYS A 169 -1.87 1.25 15.43
N PRO A 170 -1.34 0.01 15.55
CA PRO A 170 -0.51 -0.62 14.51
C PRO A 170 -1.08 -0.56 13.10
N LYS A 171 -2.40 -0.76 12.94
CA LYS A 171 -3.06 -0.65 11.62
C LYS A 171 -2.99 0.77 11.05
N SER A 172 -3.22 1.79 11.89
CA SER A 172 -3.17 3.20 11.45
C SER A 172 -1.75 3.62 11.11
N PHE A 173 -0.75 3.17 11.87
CA PHE A 173 0.67 3.35 11.56
C PHE A 173 1.01 2.75 10.19
N ASN A 174 0.67 1.47 9.98
CA ASN A 174 0.95 0.77 8.71
C ASN A 174 0.26 1.43 7.51
N ASN A 175 -0.97 1.93 7.68
CA ASN A 175 -1.67 2.65 6.61
C ASN A 175 -0.95 3.95 6.23
N ARG A 176 -0.51 4.74 7.22
CA ARG A 176 0.25 5.98 7.00
C ARG A 176 1.59 5.67 6.35
N ARG A 177 2.30 4.66 6.87
CA ARG A 177 3.55 4.17 6.29
C ARG A 177 3.36 3.77 4.82
N GLY A 178 2.29 3.05 4.49
CA GLY A 178 1.99 2.63 3.11
C GLY A 178 1.80 3.81 2.15
N ILE A 179 1.12 4.88 2.58
CA ILE A 179 0.96 6.10 1.77
C ILE A 179 2.31 6.79 1.55
N LEU A 180 3.10 6.94 2.62
CA LEU A 180 4.43 7.55 2.51
C LEU A 180 5.36 6.68 1.64
N HIS A 181 5.29 5.35 1.76
CA HIS A 181 6.09 4.46 0.94
C HIS A 181 5.81 4.65 -0.55
N THR A 182 4.55 4.75 -0.96
CA THR A 182 4.19 4.98 -2.37
C THR A 182 4.58 6.38 -2.83
N PHE A 183 4.48 7.40 -1.98
CA PHE A 183 4.94 8.76 -2.26
C PHE A 183 6.46 8.81 -2.47
N PHE A 184 7.24 8.27 -1.55
CA PHE A 184 8.71 8.26 -1.68
C PHE A 184 9.21 7.31 -2.77
N ARG A 185 8.46 6.24 -3.11
CA ARG A 185 8.77 5.42 -4.28
C ARG A 185 8.59 6.20 -5.58
N PHE A 186 7.54 7.00 -5.68
CA PHE A 186 7.35 7.93 -6.78
C PHE A 186 8.49 8.98 -6.82
N GLY A 187 8.83 9.57 -5.66
CA GLY A 187 9.94 10.50 -5.56
C GLY A 187 11.29 9.91 -5.96
N PHE A 188 11.54 8.64 -5.63
CA PHE A 188 12.74 7.91 -6.10
C PHE A 188 12.73 7.71 -7.62
N GLN A 189 11.58 7.40 -8.21
CA GLN A 189 11.42 7.23 -9.67
C GLN A 189 11.56 8.54 -10.46
N HIS A 190 11.40 9.69 -9.79
CA HIS A 190 11.52 11.03 -10.33
C HIS A 190 12.76 11.78 -9.85
N ASP A 191 13.74 11.05 -9.29
CA ASP A 191 15.02 11.58 -8.82
C ASP A 191 14.92 12.65 -7.72
N TRP A 192 13.82 12.70 -6.95
CA TRP A 192 13.68 13.62 -5.81
C TRP A 192 14.43 13.17 -4.55
N VAL A 193 14.72 11.89 -4.46
CA VAL A 193 15.43 11.25 -3.36
C VAL A 193 16.33 10.13 -3.88
N VAL A 194 17.49 9.96 -3.28
CA VAL A 194 18.45 8.91 -3.64
C VAL A 194 18.00 7.49 -3.25
N ALA A 195 17.06 7.37 -2.31
CA ALA A 195 16.48 6.11 -1.87
C ALA A 195 15.16 6.36 -1.16
N ASN A 196 14.28 5.35 -1.10
CA ASN A 196 13.03 5.45 -0.36
C ASN A 196 13.30 5.29 1.16
N PRO A 197 13.20 6.36 1.97
CA PRO A 197 13.50 6.29 3.40
C PRO A 197 12.52 5.41 4.18
N ILE A 198 11.32 5.15 3.64
CA ILE A 198 10.29 4.36 4.30
C ILE A 198 10.63 2.85 4.31
N GLU A 199 11.53 2.40 3.46
CA GLU A 199 12.01 1.00 3.48
C GLU A 199 12.70 0.65 4.79
N LYS A 200 13.37 1.62 5.43
CA LYS A 200 13.99 1.48 6.74
C LYS A 200 12.99 1.49 7.92
N ILE A 201 11.71 1.77 7.67
CA ILE A 201 10.67 1.78 8.70
C ILE A 201 9.93 0.44 8.68
N PRO A 202 10.03 -0.40 9.72
CA PRO A 202 9.40 -1.71 9.71
C PRO A 202 7.87 -1.63 9.79
N HIS A 203 7.19 -2.61 9.23
CA HIS A 203 5.77 -2.83 9.44
C HIS A 203 5.49 -3.36 10.85
N HIS A 204 4.48 -2.83 11.52
CA HIS A 204 3.96 -3.46 12.73
C HIS A 204 3.20 -4.74 12.38
N ARG A 205 3.56 -5.83 13.01
CA ARG A 205 2.82 -7.08 12.90
C ARG A 205 1.46 -6.92 13.60
N ILE A 206 0.37 -7.21 12.87
CA ILE A 206 -0.98 -7.18 13.41
C ILE A 206 -1.43 -8.62 13.60
N ALA A 207 -1.65 -9.00 14.85
CA ALA A 207 -2.24 -10.30 15.15
C ALA A 207 -3.74 -10.24 14.80
N HIS A 208 -4.18 -11.08 13.86
CA HIS A 208 -5.60 -11.25 13.54
C HIS A 208 -6.16 -12.42 14.34
N ARG A 209 -7.19 -12.17 15.14
CA ARG A 209 -8.01 -13.24 15.70
C ARG A 209 -8.97 -13.70 14.60
N ARG A 210 -8.87 -14.95 14.19
CA ARG A 210 -9.76 -15.56 13.19
C ARG A 210 -11.06 -15.99 13.86
N GLY A 211 -12.19 -15.90 13.13
CA GLY A 211 -13.51 -16.33 13.65
C GLY A 211 -14.05 -15.46 14.80
N SER A 212 -13.67 -14.17 14.84
CA SER A 212 -14.12 -13.22 15.87
C SER A 212 -14.72 -11.94 15.28
N ALA A 213 -15.36 -12.06 14.12
CA ALA A 213 -16.09 -10.94 13.55
C ALA A 213 -17.28 -10.59 14.46
N LYS A 214 -17.50 -9.30 14.73
CA LYS A 214 -18.71 -8.87 15.44
C LYS A 214 -19.91 -9.07 14.50
N THR A 215 -20.88 -9.85 14.94
CA THR A 215 -22.12 -10.16 14.22
C THR A 215 -23.33 -9.94 15.11
N LEU A 216 -24.52 -9.87 14.52
CA LEU A 216 -25.79 -9.91 15.25
C LEU A 216 -26.24 -11.37 15.40
N SER A 217 -26.91 -11.70 16.52
CA SER A 217 -27.70 -12.93 16.62
C SER A 217 -29.00 -12.79 15.79
N ALA A 218 -29.66 -13.90 15.51
CA ALA A 218 -30.95 -13.87 14.82
C ALA A 218 -31.99 -13.03 15.59
N VAL A 219 -32.00 -13.12 16.92
CA VAL A 219 -32.87 -12.30 17.76
C VAL A 219 -32.53 -10.80 17.68
N GLN A 220 -31.27 -10.45 17.68
CA GLN A 220 -30.84 -9.04 17.53
C GLN A 220 -31.20 -8.52 16.13
N ALA A 221 -31.01 -9.31 15.09
CA ALA A 221 -31.36 -8.96 13.71
C ALA A 221 -32.89 -8.76 13.57
N SER A 222 -33.70 -9.61 14.18
CA SER A 222 -35.16 -9.46 14.22
C SER A 222 -35.57 -8.18 14.93
N LYS A 223 -35.02 -7.91 16.12
CA LYS A 223 -35.31 -6.68 16.86
C LYS A 223 -34.89 -5.42 16.05
N LEU A 224 -33.75 -5.47 15.34
CA LEU A 224 -33.31 -4.40 14.48
C LEU A 224 -34.30 -4.13 13.36
N MET A 225 -34.72 -5.18 12.62
CA MET A 225 -35.62 -5.02 11.47
C MET A 225 -36.99 -4.51 11.88
N HIS A 226 -37.57 -5.03 12.95
CA HIS A 226 -38.89 -4.55 13.47
C HIS A 226 -38.79 -3.15 14.10
N HIS A 227 -37.59 -2.74 14.59
CA HIS A 227 -37.40 -1.34 15.00
C HIS A 227 -37.34 -0.43 13.76
N VAL A 228 -36.57 -0.81 12.74
CA VAL A 228 -36.44 -0.05 11.48
C VAL A 228 -37.79 0.09 10.78
N GLU A 229 -38.65 -0.92 10.83
CA GLU A 229 -40.00 -0.92 10.30
C GLU A 229 -40.88 0.18 10.92
N ARG A 230 -40.66 0.48 12.21
CA ARG A 230 -41.40 1.52 12.94
C ARG A 230 -40.81 2.92 12.80
N VAL A 231 -39.54 3.02 12.42
CA VAL A 231 -38.87 4.30 12.27
C VAL A 231 -39.25 4.95 10.94
N ASP A 232 -39.75 6.18 11.00
CA ASP A 232 -40.04 7.00 9.82
C ASP A 232 -40.91 6.25 8.78
N GLY A 233 -41.96 5.56 9.28
CA GLY A 233 -42.89 4.80 8.45
C GLY A 233 -42.28 3.69 7.63
N GLY A 234 -41.13 3.15 8.05
CA GLY A 234 -40.42 2.09 7.33
C GLY A 234 -39.51 2.56 6.21
N SER A 235 -39.25 3.86 6.11
CA SER A 235 -38.42 4.46 5.03
C SER A 235 -37.01 3.85 4.94
N LEU A 236 -36.46 3.32 6.05
CA LEU A 236 -35.15 2.69 6.10
C LEU A 236 -35.16 1.19 5.80
N VAL A 237 -36.32 0.55 5.68
CA VAL A 237 -36.42 -0.90 5.52
C VAL A 237 -35.62 -1.43 4.34
N PRO A 238 -35.73 -0.91 3.10
CA PRO A 238 -34.96 -1.41 1.98
C PRO A 238 -33.45 -1.35 2.21
N PHE A 239 -32.93 -0.25 2.79
CA PHE A 239 -31.51 -0.12 3.10
C PHE A 239 -31.03 -1.19 4.08
N PHE A 240 -31.74 -1.39 5.18
CA PHE A 240 -31.35 -2.37 6.20
C PHE A 240 -31.56 -3.81 5.72
N ALA A 241 -32.66 -4.10 5.02
CA ALA A 241 -32.94 -5.43 4.47
C ALA A 241 -31.86 -5.86 3.46
N LEU A 242 -31.52 -5.01 2.50
CA LEU A 242 -30.45 -5.27 1.52
C LEU A 242 -29.08 -5.45 2.19
N ALA A 243 -28.76 -4.63 3.19
CA ALA A 243 -27.49 -4.74 3.90
C ALA A 243 -27.42 -6.01 4.78
N LEU A 244 -28.53 -6.39 5.41
CA LEU A 244 -28.59 -7.49 6.37
C LEU A 244 -28.83 -8.85 5.72
N PHE A 245 -29.76 -8.96 4.74
CA PHE A 245 -30.18 -10.22 4.14
C PHE A 245 -29.59 -10.51 2.76
N ALA A 246 -28.91 -9.53 2.14
CA ALA A 246 -28.15 -9.74 0.91
C ALA A 246 -26.63 -9.40 1.10
N GLY A 247 -26.25 -8.90 2.26
CA GLY A 247 -24.87 -8.56 2.56
C GLY A 247 -24.29 -7.44 1.70
N ILE A 248 -25.14 -6.57 1.10
CA ILE A 248 -24.70 -5.40 0.34
C ILE A 248 -23.94 -4.45 1.26
N ARG A 249 -22.81 -3.92 0.82
CA ARG A 249 -21.97 -3.04 1.66
C ARG A 249 -22.68 -1.74 2.05
N PRO A 250 -22.99 -1.52 3.35
CA PRO A 250 -23.85 -0.42 3.81
C PRO A 250 -23.11 0.91 4.02
N CYS A 251 -21.99 1.12 3.33
CA CYS A 251 -21.21 2.36 3.49
C CYS A 251 -21.91 3.53 2.81
N VAL A 252 -22.37 4.50 3.59
CA VAL A 252 -23.10 5.69 3.12
C VAL A 252 -22.23 6.78 2.48
N ARG A 253 -20.95 6.56 2.31
CA ARG A 253 -20.06 7.50 1.59
C ARG A 253 -19.62 6.97 0.24
N HIS A 254 -19.31 5.68 0.14
CA HIS A 254 -18.69 5.07 -1.05
C HIS A 254 -19.11 3.59 -1.20
N GLY A 255 -20.21 3.16 -0.53
CA GLY A 255 -20.64 1.77 -0.53
C GLY A 255 -21.40 1.37 -1.78
N GLU A 256 -21.49 0.08 -2.02
CA GLU A 256 -22.27 -0.51 -3.10
C GLU A 256 -23.74 -0.08 -3.02
N ILE A 257 -24.28 -0.01 -1.80
CA ILE A 257 -25.68 0.34 -1.56
C ILE A 257 -26.08 1.73 -2.08
N LEU A 258 -25.12 2.70 -2.11
CA LEU A 258 -25.40 4.05 -2.64
C LEU A 258 -25.51 4.09 -4.16
N LYS A 259 -24.97 3.09 -4.82
CA LYS A 259 -24.94 2.99 -6.28
C LYS A 259 -25.97 2.01 -6.81
N LEU A 260 -26.62 1.26 -5.89
CA LEU A 260 -27.62 0.28 -6.22
C LEU A 260 -28.94 1.03 -6.56
N GLN A 261 -29.50 0.74 -7.70
CA GLN A 261 -30.78 1.27 -8.17
C GLN A 261 -31.88 0.23 -8.06
N ALA A 262 -33.14 0.66 -8.14
CA ALA A 262 -34.27 -0.26 -7.99
C ALA A 262 -34.32 -1.33 -9.08
N ASP A 263 -33.94 -1.00 -10.32
CA ASP A 263 -33.89 -1.93 -11.46
C ASP A 263 -32.80 -3.00 -11.36
N HIS A 264 -31.82 -2.79 -10.50
CA HIS A 264 -30.84 -3.84 -10.16
C HIS A 264 -31.44 -4.93 -9.26
N VAL A 265 -32.54 -4.66 -8.56
CA VAL A 265 -33.21 -5.59 -7.65
C VAL A 265 -34.38 -6.26 -8.36
N ARG A 266 -34.17 -7.43 -8.89
CA ARG A 266 -35.15 -8.17 -9.69
C ARG A 266 -35.83 -9.22 -8.84
N LEU A 267 -37.00 -8.87 -8.30
CA LEU A 267 -37.81 -9.78 -7.47
C LEU A 267 -38.39 -10.93 -8.30
N ASP A 268 -38.71 -10.70 -9.56
CA ASP A 268 -39.23 -11.67 -10.52
C ASP A 268 -38.28 -12.83 -10.77
N THR A 269 -36.99 -12.51 -10.93
CA THR A 269 -35.92 -13.52 -11.12
C THR A 269 -35.22 -13.96 -9.84
N GLY A 270 -35.51 -13.30 -8.71
CA GLY A 270 -34.90 -13.60 -7.41
C GLY A 270 -33.43 -13.19 -7.31
N VAL A 271 -32.99 -12.13 -8.05
CA VAL A 271 -31.56 -11.77 -8.17
C VAL A 271 -31.36 -10.27 -8.00
N ILE A 272 -30.28 -9.89 -7.29
CA ILE A 272 -29.76 -8.53 -7.28
C ILE A 272 -28.51 -8.50 -8.18
N LEU A 273 -28.52 -7.65 -9.20
CA LEU A 273 -27.39 -7.45 -10.10
C LEU A 273 -26.43 -6.40 -9.51
N ILE A 274 -25.21 -6.80 -9.31
CA ILE A 274 -24.13 -5.88 -8.89
C ILE A 274 -23.21 -5.68 -10.08
N GLU A 275 -23.40 -4.57 -10.79
CA GLU A 275 -22.58 -4.22 -11.92
C GLU A 275 -21.18 -3.75 -11.48
N PRO A 276 -20.15 -3.77 -12.38
CA PRO A 276 -18.78 -3.38 -12.05
C PRO A 276 -18.68 -1.98 -11.43
N GLU A 277 -19.52 -1.04 -11.88
CA GLU A 277 -19.59 0.36 -11.42
C GLU A 277 -20.13 0.46 -9.98
N VAL A 278 -21.03 -0.45 -9.61
CA VAL A 278 -21.58 -0.60 -8.25
C VAL A 278 -20.58 -1.27 -7.33
N SER A 279 -19.89 -2.30 -7.84
CA SER A 279 -18.98 -3.15 -7.07
C SER A 279 -17.75 -2.39 -6.59
N LYS A 280 -17.40 -2.54 -5.31
CA LYS A 280 -16.14 -2.01 -4.75
C LYS A 280 -14.90 -2.59 -5.43
N VAL A 281 -14.96 -3.85 -5.87
CA VAL A 281 -13.86 -4.58 -6.52
C VAL A 281 -13.98 -4.62 -8.04
N ARG A 282 -14.93 -3.86 -8.59
CA ARG A 282 -15.20 -3.76 -10.04
C ARG A 282 -15.46 -5.12 -10.71
N MET A 283 -16.07 -6.03 -9.98
CA MET A 283 -16.43 -7.36 -10.46
C MET A 283 -17.95 -7.48 -10.47
N LYS A 284 -18.50 -7.84 -11.62
CA LYS A 284 -19.92 -8.15 -11.77
C LYS A 284 -20.25 -9.40 -10.96
N ARG A 285 -21.39 -9.40 -10.27
CA ARG A 285 -21.91 -10.56 -9.56
C ARG A 285 -23.43 -10.50 -9.42
N ASN A 286 -24.02 -11.67 -9.27
CA ASN A 286 -25.42 -11.83 -8.90
C ASN A 286 -25.49 -12.18 -7.42
N VAL A 287 -26.44 -11.57 -6.71
CA VAL A 287 -26.75 -11.90 -5.30
C VAL A 287 -28.15 -12.48 -5.28
N THR A 288 -28.29 -13.69 -4.77
CA THR A 288 -29.59 -14.38 -4.65
C THR A 288 -30.46 -13.67 -3.61
N ILE A 289 -31.69 -13.34 -3.99
CA ILE A 289 -32.68 -12.79 -3.06
C ILE A 289 -33.24 -13.93 -2.23
N GLN A 290 -32.93 -13.93 -0.93
CA GLN A 290 -33.49 -14.92 0.01
C GLN A 290 -34.98 -14.69 0.21
N PRO A 291 -35.76 -15.71 0.55
CA PRO A 291 -37.24 -15.61 0.72
C PRO A 291 -37.68 -14.50 1.69
N ASN A 292 -36.97 -14.34 2.80
CA ASN A 292 -37.25 -13.28 3.75
C ASN A 292 -36.93 -11.88 3.16
N LEU A 293 -35.86 -11.73 2.41
CA LEU A 293 -35.58 -10.47 1.74
C LEU A 293 -36.67 -10.12 0.71
N ALA A 294 -37.12 -11.10 -0.06
CA ALA A 294 -38.23 -10.92 -0.98
C ALA A 294 -39.50 -10.45 -0.24
N ALA A 295 -39.82 -11.06 0.88
CA ALA A 295 -40.98 -10.64 1.71
C ALA A 295 -40.85 -9.19 2.20
N TRP A 296 -39.65 -8.78 2.69
CA TRP A 296 -39.42 -7.42 3.12
C TRP A 296 -39.54 -6.41 1.96
N LEU A 297 -38.98 -6.71 0.76
CA LEU A 297 -39.04 -5.81 -0.38
C LEU A 297 -40.44 -5.79 -1.05
N THR A 298 -41.22 -6.84 -0.88
CA THR A 298 -42.64 -6.85 -1.28
C THR A 298 -43.50 -5.97 -0.36
N ALA A 299 -43.27 -6.06 0.96
CA ALA A 299 -43.99 -5.22 1.94
C ALA A 299 -43.58 -3.75 1.85
N TYR A 300 -42.30 -3.47 1.46
CA TYR A 300 -41.73 -2.12 1.30
C TYR A 300 -41.17 -1.95 -0.10
N PRO A 301 -42.03 -1.84 -1.13
CA PRO A 301 -41.60 -1.81 -2.53
C PRO A 301 -40.78 -0.57 -2.87
N LEU A 302 -39.75 -0.75 -3.73
CA LEU A 302 -38.71 0.26 -3.99
C LEU A 302 -39.18 1.51 -4.73
N ASP A 303 -40.31 1.46 -5.38
CA ASP A 303 -40.98 2.63 -6.00
C ASP A 303 -41.54 3.61 -4.95
N ARG A 304 -41.96 3.11 -3.80
CA ARG A 304 -42.46 3.90 -2.67
C ARG A 304 -41.42 4.12 -1.57
N PHE A 305 -40.55 3.15 -1.36
CA PHE A 305 -39.52 3.13 -0.33
C PHE A 305 -38.14 3.01 -1.00
N PRO A 306 -37.51 4.13 -1.40
CA PRO A 306 -36.24 4.07 -2.10
C PRO A 306 -35.13 3.47 -1.24
N ILE A 307 -34.16 2.78 -1.86
CA ILE A 307 -33.01 2.20 -1.17
C ILE A 307 -32.27 3.26 -0.34
N ILE A 308 -32.21 4.49 -0.86
CA ILE A 308 -31.55 5.65 -0.24
C ILE A 308 -32.60 6.75 0.03
N PRO A 309 -33.22 6.77 1.19
CA PRO A 309 -34.14 7.87 1.56
C PRO A 309 -33.41 9.17 1.82
N LYS A 310 -34.11 10.29 1.71
CA LYS A 310 -33.53 11.64 1.80
C LYS A 310 -32.71 11.91 3.07
N ASN A 311 -33.12 11.41 4.22
CA ASN A 311 -32.45 11.65 5.52
C ASN A 311 -31.62 10.47 6.01
N LEU A 312 -31.21 9.57 5.10
CA LEU A 312 -30.53 8.30 5.44
C LEU A 312 -29.40 8.46 6.46
N GLN A 313 -28.51 9.44 6.31
CA GLN A 313 -27.34 9.57 7.18
C GLN A 313 -27.72 9.83 8.64
N HIS A 314 -28.69 10.71 8.87
CA HIS A 314 -29.14 11.07 10.21
C HIS A 314 -29.94 9.93 10.86
N THR A 315 -30.98 9.41 10.17
CA THR A 315 -31.85 8.34 10.68
C THR A 315 -31.08 7.03 10.91
N ARG A 316 -30.22 6.65 9.97
CA ARG A 316 -29.32 5.49 10.13
C ARG A 316 -28.37 5.65 11.33
N ALA A 317 -27.85 6.85 11.57
CA ALA A 317 -26.95 7.09 12.71
C ALA A 317 -27.66 6.87 14.05
N ALA A 318 -28.92 7.28 14.17
CA ALA A 318 -29.74 7.03 15.34
C ALA A 318 -29.95 5.53 15.58
N VAL A 319 -30.35 4.79 14.53
CA VAL A 319 -30.51 3.32 14.60
C VAL A 319 -29.18 2.65 14.94
N ALA A 320 -28.08 3.06 14.30
CA ALA A 320 -26.75 2.49 14.56
C ALA A 320 -26.31 2.69 16.01
N LYS A 321 -26.66 3.82 16.62
CA LYS A 321 -26.37 4.11 18.04
C LYS A 321 -27.25 3.24 18.96
N ALA A 322 -28.54 3.11 18.66
CA ALA A 322 -29.49 2.33 19.46
C ALA A 322 -29.15 0.84 19.52
N PHE A 323 -28.59 0.30 18.43
CA PHE A 323 -28.24 -1.14 18.31
C PHE A 323 -26.73 -1.41 18.36
N ASP A 324 -25.89 -0.44 18.71
CA ASP A 324 -24.42 -0.55 18.73
C ASP A 324 -23.85 -1.16 17.41
N LEU A 325 -24.34 -0.69 16.27
CA LEU A 325 -23.94 -1.23 14.97
C LEU A 325 -22.58 -0.71 14.57
N SER A 326 -21.59 -1.60 14.45
CA SER A 326 -20.32 -1.30 13.83
C SER A 326 -20.47 -1.23 12.29
N HIS A 327 -19.45 -0.62 11.61
CA HIS A 327 -19.53 -0.28 10.18
C HIS A 327 -20.02 -1.42 9.26
N ASP A 328 -19.55 -2.65 9.42
CA ASP A 328 -19.83 -3.77 8.52
C ASP A 328 -20.59 -4.94 9.23
N ILE A 329 -21.16 -4.70 10.43
CA ILE A 329 -21.78 -5.76 11.25
C ILE A 329 -22.90 -6.49 10.51
N MET A 330 -23.75 -5.79 9.76
CA MET A 330 -24.83 -6.40 8.99
C MET A 330 -24.30 -7.35 7.93
N ARG A 331 -23.27 -6.94 7.21
CA ARG A 331 -22.63 -7.80 6.21
C ARG A 331 -21.86 -8.96 6.84
N HIS A 332 -21.21 -8.77 8.00
CA HIS A 332 -20.59 -9.86 8.75
C HIS A 332 -21.65 -10.88 9.17
N THR A 333 -22.81 -10.41 9.64
CA THR A 333 -23.96 -11.25 10.01
C THR A 333 -24.45 -12.07 8.83
N PHE A 334 -24.73 -11.42 7.68
CA PHE A 334 -25.15 -12.14 6.47
C PHE A 334 -24.16 -13.25 6.10
N ILE A 335 -22.88 -12.94 5.99
CA ILE A 335 -21.87 -13.92 5.57
C ILE A 335 -21.81 -15.09 6.55
N SER A 336 -21.81 -14.82 7.86
CA SER A 336 -21.75 -15.86 8.88
C SER A 336 -23.01 -16.76 8.88
N MET A 337 -24.20 -16.16 8.75
CA MET A 337 -25.47 -16.90 8.67
C MET A 337 -25.60 -17.70 7.37
N HIS A 338 -25.12 -17.12 6.24
CA HIS A 338 -25.11 -17.78 4.94
C HIS A 338 -24.19 -19.02 4.97
N VAL A 339 -22.97 -18.88 5.51
CA VAL A 339 -22.04 -20.01 5.68
C VAL A 339 -22.64 -21.08 6.60
N ALA A 340 -23.33 -20.68 7.68
CA ALA A 340 -23.97 -21.63 8.60
C ALA A 340 -25.12 -22.40 7.94
N LYS A 341 -25.91 -21.71 7.13
CA LYS A 341 -27.07 -22.33 6.43
C LYS A 341 -26.61 -23.27 5.31
N TYR A 342 -25.74 -22.79 4.42
CA TYR A 342 -25.36 -23.51 3.19
C TYR A 342 -24.06 -24.31 3.30
N ARG A 343 -23.33 -24.17 4.40
CA ARG A 343 -22.04 -24.83 4.67
C ARG A 343 -21.00 -24.64 3.57
N SER A 344 -21.11 -23.56 2.80
CA SER A 344 -20.24 -23.22 1.68
C SER A 344 -19.67 -21.82 1.84
N MET A 345 -18.35 -21.74 2.04
CA MET A 345 -17.63 -20.44 2.02
C MET A 345 -17.49 -19.90 0.60
N GLY A 346 -17.34 -20.77 -0.40
CA GLY A 346 -17.24 -20.38 -1.81
C GLY A 346 -18.51 -19.68 -2.27
N GLU A 347 -19.68 -20.22 -1.95
CA GLU A 347 -20.95 -19.61 -2.28
C GLU A 347 -21.15 -18.27 -1.55
N ALA A 348 -20.87 -18.22 -0.25
CA ALA A 348 -20.89 -16.95 0.49
C ALA A 348 -19.91 -15.92 -0.10
N ALA A 349 -18.76 -16.36 -0.64
CA ALA A 349 -17.79 -15.51 -1.29
C ALA A 349 -18.33 -14.92 -2.59
N LEU A 350 -18.99 -15.72 -3.43
CA LEU A 350 -19.67 -15.27 -4.66
C LEU A 350 -20.76 -14.24 -4.33
N GLN A 351 -21.65 -14.56 -3.40
CA GLN A 351 -22.73 -13.67 -2.96
C GLN A 351 -22.18 -12.34 -2.43
N ALA A 352 -21.21 -12.42 -1.53
CA ALA A 352 -20.64 -11.23 -0.90
C ALA A 352 -19.63 -10.47 -1.77
N GLY A 353 -19.10 -11.04 -2.85
CA GLY A 353 -18.02 -10.43 -3.64
C GLY A 353 -16.73 -10.27 -2.83
N ASN A 354 -16.34 -11.33 -2.12
CA ASN A 354 -15.08 -11.46 -1.38
C ASN A 354 -14.39 -12.77 -1.78
N SER A 355 -13.11 -12.94 -1.45
CA SER A 355 -12.49 -14.26 -1.51
C SER A 355 -12.74 -15.05 -0.23
N GLU A 356 -12.73 -16.38 -0.30
CA GLU A 356 -12.89 -17.26 0.88
C GLU A 356 -11.85 -16.95 1.96
N SER A 357 -10.59 -16.65 1.55
CA SER A 357 -9.53 -16.29 2.48
C SER A 357 -9.84 -15.00 3.25
N ILE A 358 -10.48 -14.03 2.61
CA ILE A 358 -10.93 -12.78 3.23
C ILE A 358 -12.11 -13.05 4.15
N ILE A 359 -13.07 -13.90 3.75
CA ILE A 359 -14.20 -14.29 4.60
C ILE A 359 -13.67 -14.94 5.88
N ARG A 360 -12.83 -15.97 5.76
CA ARG A 360 -12.25 -16.70 6.88
C ARG A 360 -11.44 -15.79 7.83
N LYS A 361 -10.78 -14.78 7.30
CA LYS A 361 -9.93 -13.89 8.08
C LYS A 361 -10.68 -12.78 8.80
N HIS A 362 -11.74 -12.23 8.18
CA HIS A 362 -12.34 -10.96 8.61
C HIS A 362 -13.83 -10.97 8.84
N TYR A 363 -14.57 -11.90 8.23
CA TYR A 363 -16.03 -11.84 8.19
C TYR A 363 -16.72 -13.00 8.89
N LEU A 364 -16.01 -14.10 9.15
CA LEU A 364 -16.64 -15.31 9.70
C LEU A 364 -16.73 -15.22 11.23
N ASP A 365 -17.95 -15.41 11.74
CA ASP A 365 -18.27 -15.80 13.11
C ASP A 365 -18.98 -17.17 13.05
N LEU A 366 -18.71 -18.02 14.02
CA LEU A 366 -19.31 -19.36 14.03
C LEU A 366 -20.77 -19.27 14.47
N LYS A 367 -21.67 -19.60 13.55
CA LYS A 367 -23.11 -19.66 13.76
C LYS A 367 -23.62 -21.09 13.59
N THR A 368 -24.71 -21.40 14.26
CA THR A 368 -25.40 -22.72 14.10
C THR A 368 -26.36 -22.67 12.93
N PRO A 369 -26.63 -23.82 12.27
CA PRO A 369 -27.70 -23.93 11.26
C PRO A 369 -29.04 -23.46 11.76
N ALA A 370 -29.41 -23.82 13.00
CA ALA A 370 -30.67 -23.40 13.61
C ALA A 370 -30.77 -21.86 13.77
N GLU A 371 -29.69 -21.19 14.18
CA GLU A 371 -29.66 -19.74 14.25
C GLU A 371 -29.74 -19.09 12.84
N ALA A 372 -29.13 -19.72 11.85
CA ALA A 372 -29.23 -19.26 10.46
C ALA A 372 -30.66 -19.42 9.91
N GLU A 373 -31.36 -20.52 10.20
CA GLU A 373 -32.77 -20.68 9.83
C GLU A 373 -33.65 -19.62 10.48
N GLN A 374 -33.46 -19.34 11.77
CA GLN A 374 -34.18 -18.26 12.46
C GLN A 374 -33.86 -16.87 11.79
N PHE A 375 -32.63 -16.64 11.40
CA PHE A 375 -32.25 -15.39 10.75
C PHE A 375 -32.89 -15.22 9.37
N PHE A 376 -32.88 -16.24 8.53
CA PHE A 376 -33.54 -16.22 7.23
C PHE A 376 -35.07 -16.39 7.29
N GLY A 377 -35.62 -16.65 8.48
CA GLY A 377 -37.05 -16.65 8.79
C GLY A 377 -37.60 -15.32 9.30
N ILE A 378 -36.76 -14.24 9.41
CA ILE A 378 -37.24 -12.93 9.87
C ILE A 378 -38.09 -12.27 8.80
N LEU A 379 -39.37 -12.12 9.04
CA LEU A 379 -40.35 -11.55 8.12
C LEU A 379 -40.84 -10.17 8.60
N PRO A 380 -41.38 -9.32 7.70
CA PRO A 380 -42.06 -8.08 8.09
C PRO A 380 -43.29 -8.36 8.95
N THR A 381 -43.71 -7.39 9.75
CA THR A 381 -44.97 -7.47 10.50
C THR A 381 -46.13 -7.61 9.51
N PRO A 382 -47.01 -8.58 9.68
CA PRO A 382 -48.19 -8.72 8.81
C PRO A 382 -48.96 -7.38 8.76
N VAL A 383 -49.12 -6.82 7.56
CA VAL A 383 -50.02 -5.69 7.39
C VAL A 383 -51.42 -6.21 7.59
N THR A 384 -52.01 -5.95 8.74
CA THR A 384 -53.46 -6.17 8.92
C THR A 384 -54.14 -5.17 7.97
N VAL A 385 -54.55 -5.66 6.80
CA VAL A 385 -55.46 -4.90 5.93
C VAL A 385 -56.71 -4.73 6.75
N ALA A 386 -56.93 -3.54 7.30
CA ALA A 386 -58.22 -3.20 7.86
C ALA A 386 -59.26 -3.47 6.77
N ALA A 387 -60.12 -4.43 7.03
CA ALA A 387 -61.21 -4.78 6.11
C ALA A 387 -61.90 -3.48 5.68
N THR A 388 -61.84 -3.22 4.41
CA THR A 388 -62.63 -2.13 3.78
C THR A 388 -64.06 -2.38 4.18
N ALA A 389 -64.62 -1.52 5.02
CA ALA A 389 -66.07 -1.62 5.41
C ALA A 389 -66.86 -1.66 4.12
N THR A 390 -67.52 -2.78 3.90
CA THR A 390 -68.49 -2.98 2.82
C THR A 390 -69.57 -1.92 3.03
N ILE A 391 -69.58 -0.89 2.19
CA ILE A 391 -70.70 0.05 2.12
C ILE A 391 -71.85 -0.75 1.53
N THR A 392 -72.78 -1.18 2.39
CA THR A 392 -74.06 -1.74 2.01
C THR A 392 -74.81 -0.65 1.22
N PRO A 393 -75.35 -0.90 0.00
CA PRO A 393 -76.17 0.04 -0.70
C PRO A 393 -77.43 0.28 0.09
N THR A 394 -77.73 1.50 0.47
CA THR A 394 -78.98 1.93 1.05
C THR A 394 -80.07 1.78 -0.03
N GLU A 395 -81.05 0.89 0.22
CA GLU A 395 -82.23 0.75 -0.60
C GLU A 395 -82.98 2.11 -0.64
N THR A 396 -83.09 2.64 -1.85
CA THR A 396 -83.98 3.78 -2.12
C THR A 396 -85.41 3.32 -2.17
N SER A 397 -86.17 3.67 -1.15
CA SER A 397 -87.64 3.49 -1.11
C SER A 397 -88.29 4.36 -2.19
N PRO A 398 -89.30 3.86 -2.98
CA PRO A 398 -89.94 4.64 -3.98
C PRO A 398 -90.96 5.62 -3.34
N LEU A 399 -90.99 6.88 -3.79
CA LEU A 399 -91.93 7.90 -3.44
C LEU A 399 -93.32 7.53 -3.96
N PRO A 400 -94.45 7.77 -3.19
CA PRO A 400 -95.82 7.53 -3.67
C PRO A 400 -96.21 8.60 -4.68
N ILE A 401 -96.84 8.15 -5.79
CA ILE A 401 -97.50 8.98 -6.80
C ILE A 401 -98.81 9.44 -6.18
N ALA A 402 -99.02 10.81 -6.06
CA ALA A 402 -100.30 11.43 -5.73
C ALA A 402 -101.10 11.63 -7.01
N ALA A 403 -102.36 11.26 -6.91
CA ALA A 403 -103.43 11.45 -7.91
C ALA A 403 -103.87 12.92 -8.03
#